data_50b8dc663bf67b7e694f39e293a1f915
#
_entry.id   50b8dc663bf67b7e694f39e293a1f915
#
_cell.length_a   1.000
_cell.length_b   1.000
_cell.length_c   1.000
_cell.angle_alpha   90.00
_cell.angle_beta   90.00
_cell.angle_gamma   90.00
#
_symmetry.space_group_name_H-M   'P 1'
#
loop_
_entity.id
_entity.type
_entity.pdbx_description
1 polymer ?
#
loop_
_entity_poly.entity_id
_entity_poly.type
_entity_poly.pdbx_seq_one_letter_code
_entity_poly.pdbx_strand_id
1 'polypeptide(L)'
;MSPAQLRGSVLILILFDVCEEVRLEELRRILGLQPAGREPSFKHPAPEYVRFESPPVEEVTEKVTLATGEELEGRLKYYDYGVLSVEFELAFEGSWEKLVALSSRYVAGSEIERHAARLAQQALKRVTPALVKPYKQWLNEDYYIFHVREIEGQPTAPELIKSYGDQIAQIVRGENAPLSEGERREVLQSSMSYSPSDLVVVGWNAAFVYDTMAGAATTIQLLEYANSQLLEFRHYDEVLTRELKGVYLSLEKGTGFLARWRLARASARLHTLLLDVTELTERADNAIKFLSDMFSARLYRLAAAKVGVPDYKNLVQQKLDTAENLYKFMVEQFHQGRAFVLELLVVIILIIDLIFLFRGKG
;
A
#
# COMPACT_ATOMS: atom_id res chain seq x y z
N MET A 1 28.45 23.32 -24.72
CA MET A 1 28.45 21.85 -24.61
C MET A 1 27.09 21.40 -25.06
N SER A 2 26.95 20.42 -25.94
CA SER A 2 25.64 19.81 -26.25
C SER A 2 25.08 19.24 -24.97
N PRO A 3 23.76 19.35 -24.72
CA PRO A 3 23.16 18.73 -23.53
C PRO A 3 23.35 17.20 -23.60
N ALA A 4 23.74 16.60 -22.48
CA ALA A 4 23.95 15.16 -22.40
C ALA A 4 22.63 14.43 -22.74
N GLN A 5 22.71 13.47 -23.67
CA GLN A 5 21.57 12.66 -24.08
C GLN A 5 21.33 11.55 -23.05
N LEU A 6 20.05 11.39 -22.70
CA LEU A 6 19.55 10.37 -21.80
C LEU A 6 18.69 9.38 -22.57
N ARG A 7 18.75 8.09 -22.22
CA ARG A 7 17.84 7.08 -22.72
C ARG A 7 17.33 6.22 -21.55
N GLY A 8 16.04 5.95 -21.52
CA GLY A 8 15.42 5.18 -20.46
C GLY A 8 13.92 5.06 -20.64
N SER A 9 13.21 4.95 -19.53
CA SER A 9 11.74 4.93 -19.50
C SER A 9 11.19 5.63 -18.26
N VAL A 10 9.96 6.10 -18.37
CA VAL A 10 9.14 6.55 -17.24
C VAL A 10 8.16 5.45 -16.93
N LEU A 11 8.25 4.88 -15.74
CA LEU A 11 7.29 3.91 -15.21
C LEU A 11 6.30 4.65 -14.32
N ILE A 12 5.02 4.44 -14.57
CA ILE A 12 3.92 5.06 -13.85
C ILE A 12 3.12 3.94 -13.20
N LEU A 13 3.15 3.89 -11.89
CA LEU A 13 2.48 2.89 -11.08
C LEU A 13 1.21 3.51 -10.50
N ILE A 14 0.05 2.91 -10.78
CA ILE A 14 -1.22 3.26 -10.13
C ILE A 14 -1.71 1.99 -9.42
N LEU A 15 -1.64 2.01 -8.10
CA LEU A 15 -2.01 0.88 -7.26
C LEU A 15 -3.44 1.08 -6.73
N PHE A 16 -4.22 0.01 -6.72
CA PHE A 16 -5.59 0.00 -6.21
C PHE A 16 -5.74 -1.10 -5.16
N ASP A 17 -6.30 -0.76 -4.02
CA ASP A 17 -6.74 -1.73 -3.03
C ASP A 17 -8.16 -2.18 -3.37
N VAL A 18 -8.30 -3.42 -3.86
CA VAL A 18 -9.51 -3.88 -4.55
C VAL A 18 -10.30 -4.96 -3.81
N CYS A 19 -9.66 -5.69 -2.89
CA CYS A 19 -10.29 -6.78 -2.13
C CYS A 19 -9.42 -7.17 -0.92
N GLU A 20 -9.92 -8.02 -0.02
CA GLU A 20 -9.12 -8.53 1.11
C GLU A 20 -7.97 -9.46 0.66
N GLU A 21 -8.20 -10.26 -0.40
CA GLU A 21 -7.24 -11.26 -0.87
C GLU A 21 -7.49 -11.57 -2.34
N VAL A 22 -6.41 -11.77 -3.10
CA VAL A 22 -6.44 -12.36 -4.43
C VAL A 22 -5.90 -13.78 -4.36
N ARG A 23 -6.72 -14.77 -4.70
CA ARG A 23 -6.30 -16.17 -4.82
C ARG A 23 -5.46 -16.36 -6.07
N LEU A 24 -4.14 -16.19 -5.97
CA LEU A 24 -3.23 -16.16 -7.12
C LEU A 24 -3.28 -17.45 -7.96
N GLU A 25 -3.46 -18.62 -7.35
CA GLU A 25 -3.59 -19.90 -8.09
C GLU A 25 -4.88 -19.98 -8.92
N GLU A 26 -5.99 -19.48 -8.38
CA GLU A 26 -7.26 -19.35 -9.10
C GLU A 26 -7.13 -18.33 -10.26
N LEU A 27 -6.50 -17.19 -9.96
CA LEU A 27 -6.21 -16.16 -10.94
C LEU A 27 -5.39 -16.71 -12.12
N ARG A 28 -4.31 -17.46 -11.85
CA ARG A 28 -3.50 -18.10 -12.89
C ARG A 28 -4.33 -18.99 -13.80
N ARG A 29 -5.26 -19.78 -13.24
CA ARG A 29 -6.17 -20.62 -14.04
C ARG A 29 -7.10 -19.80 -14.92
N ILE A 30 -7.69 -18.72 -14.37
CA ILE A 30 -8.59 -17.83 -15.12
C ILE A 30 -7.86 -17.16 -16.29
N LEU A 31 -6.62 -16.72 -16.05
CA LEU A 31 -5.79 -16.07 -17.08
C LEU A 31 -5.11 -17.05 -18.05
N GLY A 32 -5.25 -18.37 -17.84
CA GLY A 32 -4.60 -19.38 -18.67
C GLY A 32 -3.08 -19.42 -18.53
N LEU A 33 -2.54 -18.90 -17.40
CA LEU A 33 -1.12 -18.91 -17.09
C LEU A 33 -0.72 -20.24 -16.48
N GLN A 34 0.53 -20.64 -16.71
CA GLN A 34 1.06 -21.84 -16.08
C GLN A 34 1.08 -21.69 -14.55
N PRO A 35 0.87 -22.78 -13.77
CA PRO A 35 1.09 -22.75 -12.32
C PRO A 35 2.46 -22.17 -12.03
N ALA A 36 2.62 -21.51 -10.87
CA ALA A 36 3.92 -21.01 -10.45
C ALA A 36 4.89 -22.20 -10.47
N GLY A 37 5.67 -22.32 -11.53
CA GLY A 37 6.71 -23.35 -11.65
C GLY A 37 7.69 -23.14 -10.52
N ARG A 38 8.26 -24.24 -9.96
CA ARG A 38 9.49 -24.13 -9.19
C ARG A 38 10.42 -23.23 -9.99
N GLU A 39 10.90 -22.16 -9.37
CA GLU A 39 11.76 -21.13 -9.97
C GLU A 39 12.74 -21.72 -10.98
N PRO A 40 12.90 -21.13 -12.18
CA PRO A 40 13.94 -21.55 -13.08
C PRO A 40 15.28 -21.38 -12.33
N SER A 41 15.97 -22.49 -12.11
CA SER A 41 17.34 -22.48 -11.60
C SER A 41 18.20 -21.76 -12.62
N PHE A 42 18.43 -20.46 -12.43
CA PHE A 42 19.37 -19.71 -13.25
C PHE A 42 20.78 -20.23 -13.03
N LYS A 43 21.49 -20.59 -14.12
CA LYS A 43 22.86 -21.13 -14.10
C LYS A 43 23.93 -20.10 -13.65
N HIS A 44 23.55 -18.86 -13.38
CA HIS A 44 24.40 -17.84 -12.80
C HIS A 44 23.73 -17.27 -11.57
N PRO A 45 24.46 -17.04 -10.47
CA PRO A 45 23.93 -16.35 -9.31
C PRO A 45 23.69 -14.87 -9.70
N ALA A 46 22.56 -14.59 -10.35
CA ALA A 46 21.99 -13.26 -10.25
C ALA A 46 21.58 -13.09 -8.78
N PRO A 47 21.81 -11.94 -8.16
CA PRO A 47 21.39 -11.72 -6.80
C PRO A 47 19.85 -11.70 -6.74
N GLU A 48 19.24 -12.86 -6.54
CA GLU A 48 17.82 -13.06 -6.27
C GLU A 48 17.55 -12.74 -4.80
N TYR A 49 17.56 -11.46 -4.44
CA TYR A 49 17.57 -11.05 -3.05
C TYR A 49 16.20 -10.60 -2.52
N VAL A 50 15.21 -10.47 -3.39
CA VAL A 50 13.84 -10.21 -2.99
C VAL A 50 12.98 -11.41 -3.37
N ARG A 51 12.73 -12.29 -2.41
CA ARG A 51 11.74 -13.35 -2.56
C ARG A 51 10.45 -12.91 -1.91
N PHE A 52 9.42 -12.71 -2.70
CA PHE A 52 8.06 -12.69 -2.19
C PHE A 52 7.68 -14.11 -1.78
N GLU A 53 7.03 -14.25 -0.64
CA GLU A 53 6.44 -15.53 -0.23
C GLU A 53 5.43 -16.00 -1.28
N SER A 54 4.70 -15.06 -1.85
CA SER A 54 3.76 -15.25 -2.97
C SER A 54 4.06 -14.22 -4.05
N PRO A 55 4.84 -14.54 -5.10
CA PRO A 55 5.14 -13.60 -6.17
C PRO A 55 3.86 -13.17 -6.89
N PRO A 56 3.70 -11.87 -7.22
CA PRO A 56 2.52 -11.36 -7.88
C PRO A 56 2.30 -12.04 -9.24
N VAL A 57 1.05 -12.10 -9.67
CA VAL A 57 0.71 -12.56 -11.01
C VAL A 57 0.69 -11.37 -11.95
N GLU A 58 1.43 -11.47 -13.05
CA GLU A 58 1.54 -10.40 -14.04
C GLU A 58 0.74 -10.72 -15.30
N GLU A 59 0.12 -9.69 -15.86
CA GLU A 59 -0.62 -9.73 -17.12
C GLU A 59 -0.25 -8.51 -17.97
N VAL A 60 0.14 -8.72 -19.23
CA VAL A 60 0.38 -7.63 -20.19
C VAL A 60 -0.97 -7.16 -20.73
N THR A 61 -1.17 -5.83 -20.79
CA THR A 61 -2.39 -5.23 -21.35
C THR A 61 -2.14 -4.69 -22.76
N GLU A 62 -3.22 -4.30 -23.42
CA GLU A 62 -3.12 -3.54 -24.67
C GLU A 62 -2.46 -2.17 -24.40
N LYS A 63 -1.77 -1.65 -25.43
CA LYS A 63 -1.17 -0.31 -25.37
C LYS A 63 -2.25 0.76 -25.19
N VAL A 64 -1.94 1.76 -24.41
CA VAL A 64 -2.81 2.91 -24.19
C VAL A 64 -2.23 4.12 -24.92
N THR A 65 -3.02 4.75 -25.77
CA THR A 65 -2.64 6.00 -26.45
C THR A 65 -3.23 7.19 -25.66
N LEU A 66 -2.36 8.09 -25.21
CA LEU A 66 -2.77 9.33 -24.54
C LEU A 66 -3.30 10.37 -25.53
N ALA A 67 -3.99 11.38 -25.04
CA ALA A 67 -4.46 12.51 -25.83
C ALA A 67 -3.32 13.26 -26.56
N THR A 68 -2.11 13.18 -26.02
CA THR A 68 -0.86 13.73 -26.59
C THR A 68 -0.28 12.91 -27.75
N GLY A 69 -0.85 11.72 -28.04
CA GLY A 69 -0.34 10.77 -29.04
C GLY A 69 0.77 9.86 -28.54
N GLU A 70 1.15 9.94 -27.28
CA GLU A 70 2.14 9.04 -26.67
C GLU A 70 1.50 7.65 -26.44
N GLU A 71 2.26 6.59 -26.78
CA GLU A 71 1.86 5.21 -26.51
C GLU A 71 2.50 4.70 -25.22
N LEU A 72 1.68 4.18 -24.32
CA LEU A 72 2.11 3.54 -23.07
C LEU A 72 1.94 2.03 -23.19
N GLU A 73 2.98 1.29 -22.82
CA GLU A 73 2.87 -0.16 -22.62
C GLU A 73 2.29 -0.41 -21.23
N GLY A 74 1.24 -1.24 -21.13
CA GLY A 74 0.53 -1.49 -19.89
C GLY A 74 0.80 -2.89 -19.35
N ARG A 75 0.89 -3.01 -18.02
CA ARG A 75 1.00 -4.26 -17.29
C ARG A 75 0.16 -4.21 -16.02
N LEU A 76 -0.46 -5.33 -15.67
CA LEU A 76 -1.19 -5.52 -14.41
C LEU A 76 -0.40 -6.47 -13.53
N LYS A 77 -0.29 -6.17 -12.25
CA LYS A 77 0.27 -7.05 -11.23
C LYS A 77 -0.72 -7.23 -10.10
N TYR A 78 -1.05 -8.46 -9.81
CA TYR A 78 -1.99 -8.83 -8.76
C TYR A 78 -1.23 -9.38 -7.57
N TYR A 79 -1.36 -8.72 -6.44
CA TYR A 79 -0.76 -9.14 -5.17
C TYR A 79 -1.77 -9.96 -4.36
N ASP A 80 -1.30 -10.99 -3.65
CA ASP A 80 -2.14 -11.89 -2.85
C ASP A 80 -2.91 -11.15 -1.74
N TYR A 81 -2.36 -10.08 -1.19
CA TYR A 81 -2.99 -9.23 -0.17
C TYR A 81 -4.01 -8.21 -0.71
N GLY A 82 -4.49 -8.37 -1.92
CA GLY A 82 -5.64 -7.60 -2.43
C GLY A 82 -5.31 -6.35 -3.24
N VAL A 83 -4.02 -6.03 -3.45
CA VAL A 83 -3.62 -4.90 -4.28
C VAL A 83 -3.50 -5.29 -5.75
N LEU A 84 -4.04 -4.45 -6.62
CA LEU A 84 -3.83 -4.48 -8.07
C LEU A 84 -2.98 -3.27 -8.46
N SER A 85 -1.77 -3.50 -8.99
CA SER A 85 -0.93 -2.46 -9.59
C SER A 85 -1.14 -2.42 -11.10
N VAL A 86 -1.41 -1.23 -11.62
CA VAL A 86 -1.43 -0.91 -13.06
C VAL A 86 -0.16 -0.14 -13.36
N GLU A 87 0.77 -0.79 -14.05
CA GLU A 87 2.04 -0.21 -14.48
C GLU A 87 1.92 0.24 -15.93
N PHE A 88 2.32 1.48 -16.21
CA PHE A 88 2.52 1.99 -17.57
C PHE A 88 3.98 2.32 -17.78
N GLU A 89 4.52 1.95 -18.94
CA GLU A 89 5.87 2.28 -19.34
C GLU A 89 5.85 3.17 -20.58
N LEU A 90 6.52 4.33 -20.48
CA LEU A 90 6.77 5.27 -21.57
C LEU A 90 8.27 5.29 -21.87
N ALA A 91 8.67 4.85 -23.05
CA ALA A 91 10.05 4.98 -23.49
C ALA A 91 10.46 6.46 -23.64
N PHE A 92 11.66 6.79 -23.20
CA PHE A 92 12.19 8.16 -23.19
C PHE A 92 13.58 8.23 -23.83
N GLU A 93 13.76 9.25 -24.68
CA GLU A 93 15.07 9.67 -25.17
C GLU A 93 15.11 11.20 -25.29
N GLY A 94 16.14 11.85 -24.75
CA GLY A 94 16.28 13.30 -24.80
C GLY A 94 17.21 13.90 -23.76
N SER A 95 17.05 15.19 -23.50
CA SER A 95 17.87 15.94 -22.53
C SER A 95 17.28 15.90 -21.10
N TRP A 96 18.04 16.40 -20.12
CA TRP A 96 17.61 16.58 -18.74
C TRP A 96 16.38 17.48 -18.63
N GLU A 97 16.35 18.60 -19.40
CA GLU A 97 15.22 19.53 -19.38
C GLU A 97 13.94 18.86 -19.88
N LYS A 98 14.04 17.98 -20.88
CA LYS A 98 12.89 17.20 -21.35
C LYS A 98 12.41 16.23 -20.28
N LEU A 99 13.30 15.58 -19.53
CA LEU A 99 12.94 14.66 -18.46
C LEU A 99 12.30 15.39 -17.27
N VAL A 100 12.81 16.57 -16.90
CA VAL A 100 12.19 17.45 -15.89
C VAL A 100 10.78 17.87 -16.33
N ALA A 101 10.59 18.28 -17.58
CA ALA A 101 9.29 18.66 -18.11
C ALA A 101 8.29 17.48 -18.11
N LEU A 102 8.74 16.26 -18.46
CA LEU A 102 7.94 15.04 -18.38
C LEU A 102 7.54 14.73 -16.94
N SER A 103 8.48 14.84 -16.00
CA SER A 103 8.19 14.60 -14.58
C SER A 103 7.11 15.55 -14.07
N SER A 104 7.27 16.85 -14.30
CA SER A 104 6.28 17.84 -13.87
C SER A 104 4.89 17.59 -14.48
N ARG A 105 4.84 17.15 -15.75
CA ARG A 105 3.56 16.85 -16.42
C ARG A 105 2.87 15.64 -15.85
N TYR A 106 3.60 14.55 -15.58
CA TYR A 106 2.99 13.30 -15.13
C TYR A 106 2.66 13.29 -13.64
N VAL A 107 3.57 13.77 -12.79
CA VAL A 107 3.36 13.82 -11.34
C VAL A 107 2.20 14.74 -10.95
N ALA A 108 1.93 15.81 -11.73
CA ALA A 108 0.80 16.71 -11.48
C ALA A 108 -0.49 16.32 -12.23
N GLY A 109 -0.46 15.31 -13.12
CA GLY A 109 -1.56 14.98 -14.03
C GLY A 109 -2.46 13.86 -13.52
N SER A 110 -3.77 13.92 -13.78
CA SER A 110 -4.76 12.87 -13.43
C SER A 110 -5.26 12.05 -14.64
N GLU A 111 -4.69 12.23 -15.83
CA GLU A 111 -5.16 11.55 -17.03
C GLU A 111 -4.90 10.05 -16.96
N ILE A 112 -3.70 9.67 -16.51
CA ILE A 112 -3.26 8.28 -16.45
C ILE A 112 -4.04 7.49 -15.39
N GLU A 113 -4.36 8.11 -14.25
CA GLU A 113 -5.18 7.50 -13.20
C GLU A 113 -6.54 7.03 -13.73
N ARG A 114 -7.18 7.85 -14.61
CA ARG A 114 -8.47 7.48 -15.23
C ARG A 114 -8.35 6.31 -16.20
N HIS A 115 -7.21 6.18 -16.92
CA HIS A 115 -6.93 5.04 -17.77
C HIS A 115 -6.67 3.78 -16.93
N ALA A 116 -5.86 3.91 -15.87
CA ALA A 116 -5.58 2.83 -14.93
C ALA A 116 -6.87 2.29 -14.28
N ALA A 117 -7.74 3.18 -13.78
CA ALA A 117 -9.00 2.80 -13.16
C ALA A 117 -9.92 2.01 -14.13
N ARG A 118 -9.97 2.41 -15.41
CA ARG A 118 -10.74 1.66 -16.43
C ARG A 118 -10.17 0.27 -16.69
N LEU A 119 -8.85 0.17 -16.84
CA LEU A 119 -8.17 -1.13 -17.02
C LEU A 119 -8.38 -2.03 -15.79
N ALA A 120 -8.21 -1.49 -14.59
CA ALA A 120 -8.45 -2.20 -13.35
C ALA A 120 -9.90 -2.74 -13.28
N GLN A 121 -10.90 -1.91 -13.59
CA GLN A 121 -12.31 -2.33 -13.61
C GLN A 121 -12.58 -3.45 -14.62
N GLN A 122 -12.01 -3.39 -15.81
CA GLN A 122 -12.15 -4.41 -16.84
C GLN A 122 -11.50 -5.72 -16.42
N ALA A 123 -10.28 -5.65 -15.88
CA ALA A 123 -9.52 -6.79 -15.41
C ALA A 123 -10.25 -7.50 -14.25
N LEU A 124 -10.68 -6.77 -13.22
CA LEU A 124 -11.33 -7.33 -12.04
C LEU A 124 -12.67 -7.99 -12.35
N LYS A 125 -13.43 -7.51 -13.36
CA LYS A 125 -14.63 -8.19 -13.83
C LYS A 125 -14.36 -9.60 -14.37
N ARG A 126 -13.22 -9.80 -15.05
CA ARG A 126 -12.82 -11.11 -15.60
C ARG A 126 -12.39 -12.06 -14.49
N VAL A 127 -11.72 -11.55 -13.46
CA VAL A 127 -11.10 -12.35 -12.41
C VAL A 127 -11.88 -12.37 -11.10
N THR A 128 -13.14 -11.90 -11.12
CA THR A 128 -14.03 -11.87 -9.93
C THR A 128 -14.02 -13.16 -9.09
N PRO A 129 -14.00 -14.39 -9.66
CA PRO A 129 -13.98 -15.61 -8.85
C PRO A 129 -12.72 -15.78 -7.99
N ALA A 130 -11.61 -15.15 -8.38
CA ALA A 130 -10.35 -15.19 -7.63
C ALA A 130 -10.29 -14.15 -6.50
N LEU A 131 -11.26 -13.23 -6.41
CA LEU A 131 -11.27 -12.14 -5.41
C LEU A 131 -12.04 -12.56 -4.16
N VAL A 132 -11.43 -12.37 -2.99
CA VAL A 132 -12.07 -12.58 -1.69
C VAL A 132 -12.55 -11.22 -1.17
N LYS A 133 -13.84 -11.09 -0.86
CA LYS A 133 -14.49 -9.88 -0.34
C LYS A 133 -14.12 -8.61 -1.12
N PRO A 134 -14.43 -8.51 -2.42
CA PRO A 134 -14.08 -7.34 -3.22
C PRO A 134 -14.71 -6.06 -2.67
N TYR A 135 -13.96 -4.97 -2.69
CA TYR A 135 -14.39 -3.68 -2.18
C TYR A 135 -15.28 -2.94 -3.18
N LYS A 136 -16.22 -2.16 -2.67
CA LYS A 136 -17.12 -1.33 -3.50
C LYS A 136 -16.47 -0.02 -3.95
N GLN A 137 -15.57 0.49 -3.15
CA GLN A 137 -14.79 1.70 -3.39
C GLN A 137 -13.34 1.35 -3.13
N TRP A 138 -12.45 1.79 -4.00
CA TRP A 138 -11.03 1.50 -3.92
C TRP A 138 -10.28 2.74 -3.47
N LEU A 139 -9.32 2.54 -2.60
CA LEU A 139 -8.23 3.49 -2.43
C LEU A 139 -7.24 3.28 -3.55
N ASN A 140 -6.56 4.34 -3.92
CA ASN A 140 -5.46 4.29 -4.87
C ASN A 140 -4.26 5.09 -4.38
N GLU A 141 -3.11 4.71 -4.90
CA GLU A 141 -1.84 5.37 -4.72
C GLU A 141 -1.12 5.44 -6.07
N ASP A 142 -0.46 6.55 -6.35
CA ASP A 142 0.32 6.74 -7.57
C ASP A 142 1.80 6.93 -7.23
N TYR A 143 2.67 6.37 -8.08
CA TYR A 143 4.10 6.54 -7.95
C TYR A 143 4.79 6.54 -9.30
N TYR A 144 5.80 7.39 -9.47
CA TYR A 144 6.48 7.61 -10.75
C TYR A 144 7.96 7.23 -10.62
N ILE A 145 8.47 6.41 -11.54
CA ILE A 145 9.87 6.00 -11.54
C ILE A 145 10.50 6.44 -12.86
N PHE A 146 11.46 7.38 -12.76
CA PHE A 146 12.23 7.87 -13.88
C PHE A 146 13.49 7.03 -14.00
N HIS A 147 13.40 5.95 -14.79
CA HIS A 147 14.48 4.99 -14.99
C HIS A 147 15.34 5.39 -16.19
N VAL A 148 16.53 5.92 -15.93
CA VAL A 148 17.54 6.26 -16.92
C VAL A 148 18.54 5.12 -17.03
N ARG A 149 18.63 4.52 -18.21
CA ARG A 149 19.52 3.38 -18.48
C ARG A 149 20.88 3.79 -19.02
N GLU A 150 20.88 4.85 -19.81
CA GLU A 150 22.06 5.35 -20.47
C GLU A 150 22.14 6.85 -20.37
N ILE A 151 23.32 7.35 -20.04
CA ILE A 151 23.68 8.77 -20.04
C ILE A 151 24.97 8.91 -20.85
N GLU A 152 25.00 9.88 -21.76
CA GLU A 152 26.21 10.20 -22.53
C GLU A 152 27.38 10.49 -21.57
N GLY A 153 28.51 9.82 -21.78
CA GLY A 153 29.69 9.92 -20.92
C GLY A 153 29.72 8.97 -19.74
N GLN A 154 28.65 8.20 -19.51
CA GLN A 154 28.52 7.20 -18.43
C GLN A 154 29.05 7.70 -17.06
N PRO A 155 28.48 8.82 -16.53
CA PRO A 155 28.95 9.41 -15.29
C PRO A 155 28.74 8.46 -14.10
N THR A 156 29.64 8.54 -13.14
CA THR A 156 29.47 7.88 -11.83
C THR A 156 28.39 8.57 -10.99
N ALA A 157 27.85 7.90 -9.98
CA ALA A 157 26.83 8.44 -9.08
C ALA A 157 27.27 9.78 -8.43
N PRO A 158 28.50 9.94 -7.91
CA PRO A 158 28.96 11.24 -7.40
C PRO A 158 29.02 12.33 -8.46
N GLU A 159 29.45 12.00 -9.69
CA GLU A 159 29.48 12.95 -10.81
C GLU A 159 28.08 13.37 -11.23
N LEU A 160 27.10 12.44 -11.24
CA LEU A 160 25.71 12.74 -11.49
C LEU A 160 25.14 13.72 -10.48
N ILE A 161 25.32 13.45 -9.19
CA ILE A 161 24.82 14.32 -8.12
C ILE A 161 25.47 15.71 -8.22
N LYS A 162 26.78 15.76 -8.54
CA LYS A 162 27.51 17.01 -8.67
C LYS A 162 27.07 17.85 -9.88
N SER A 163 26.84 17.20 -11.04
CA SER A 163 26.61 17.89 -12.31
C SER A 163 25.12 18.11 -12.60
N TYR A 164 24.26 17.21 -12.14
CA TYR A 164 22.82 17.16 -12.48
C TYR A 164 21.91 17.02 -11.23
N GLY A 165 22.46 17.30 -10.04
CA GLY A 165 21.68 17.19 -8.80
C GLY A 165 20.45 18.08 -8.76
N ASP A 166 20.48 19.25 -9.42
CA ASP A 166 19.33 20.15 -9.51
C ASP A 166 18.22 19.53 -10.34
N GLN A 167 18.54 18.97 -11.51
CA GLN A 167 17.58 18.32 -12.39
C GLN A 167 17.02 17.04 -11.76
N ILE A 168 17.88 16.24 -11.11
CA ILE A 168 17.46 15.04 -10.40
C ILE A 168 16.46 15.40 -9.26
N ALA A 169 16.75 16.45 -8.51
CA ALA A 169 15.86 16.91 -7.45
C ALA A 169 14.52 17.44 -8.01
N GLN A 170 14.54 18.18 -9.12
CA GLN A 170 13.33 18.62 -9.82
C GLN A 170 12.49 17.44 -10.33
N ILE A 171 13.13 16.42 -10.91
CA ILE A 171 12.48 15.19 -11.39
C ILE A 171 11.77 14.48 -10.25
N VAL A 172 12.46 14.28 -9.12
CA VAL A 172 11.90 13.58 -7.93
C VAL A 172 10.77 14.37 -7.28
N ARG A 173 10.80 15.72 -7.36
CA ARG A 173 9.69 16.57 -6.87
C ARG A 173 8.56 16.79 -7.88
N GLY A 174 8.79 16.47 -9.16
CA GLY A 174 7.83 16.76 -10.22
C GLY A 174 7.72 18.26 -10.54
N GLU A 175 8.78 19.04 -10.33
CA GLU A 175 8.78 20.50 -10.44
C GLU A 175 9.64 21.01 -11.60
N ASN A 176 9.08 21.92 -12.41
CA ASN A 176 9.85 22.61 -13.48
C ASN A 176 10.69 23.78 -12.93
N ALA A 177 10.22 24.41 -11.85
CA ALA A 177 10.92 25.53 -11.25
C ALA A 177 12.17 25.06 -10.49
N PRO A 178 13.25 25.87 -10.45
CA PRO A 178 14.40 25.57 -9.61
C PRO A 178 14.01 25.48 -8.13
N LEU A 179 14.49 24.43 -7.47
CA LEU A 179 14.28 24.23 -6.04
C LEU A 179 15.22 25.09 -5.20
N SER A 180 14.84 25.40 -3.96
CA SER A 180 15.73 26.02 -3.01
C SER A 180 16.88 25.07 -2.67
N GLU A 181 18.03 25.62 -2.21
CA GLU A 181 19.20 24.81 -1.80
C GLU A 181 18.83 23.84 -0.65
N GLY A 182 17.95 24.24 0.26
CA GLY A 182 17.47 23.39 1.37
C GLY A 182 16.66 22.20 0.84
N GLU A 183 15.73 22.43 -0.06
CA GLU A 183 14.89 21.42 -0.66
C GLU A 183 15.69 20.45 -1.55
N ARG A 184 16.57 21.00 -2.39
CA ARG A 184 17.51 20.20 -3.18
C ARG A 184 18.31 19.24 -2.31
N ARG A 185 18.86 19.74 -1.18
CA ARG A 185 19.65 18.94 -0.26
C ARG A 185 18.81 17.84 0.40
N GLU A 186 17.57 18.14 0.80
CA GLU A 186 16.65 17.18 1.39
C GLU A 186 16.36 16.03 0.42
N VAL A 187 16.06 16.32 -0.84
CA VAL A 187 15.82 15.30 -1.88
C VAL A 187 17.06 14.43 -2.08
N LEU A 188 18.23 15.05 -2.28
CA LEU A 188 19.47 14.33 -2.58
C LEU A 188 20.02 13.53 -1.38
N GLN A 189 19.66 13.86 -0.13
CA GLN A 189 19.96 13.04 1.04
C GLN A 189 19.30 11.66 0.99
N SER A 190 18.25 11.51 0.21
CA SER A 190 17.54 10.24 -0.01
C SER A 190 18.11 9.45 -1.18
N SER A 191 19.41 9.61 -1.44
CA SER A 191 20.11 8.87 -2.49
C SER A 191 20.82 7.65 -1.92
N MET A 192 20.86 6.58 -2.73
CA MET A 192 21.63 5.36 -2.48
C MET A 192 22.30 4.89 -3.77
N SER A 193 23.43 4.23 -3.61
CA SER A 193 24.20 3.62 -4.70
C SER A 193 24.86 2.35 -4.16
N TYR A 194 24.83 1.28 -4.91
CA TYR A 194 25.54 0.03 -4.61
C TYR A 194 26.92 0.03 -5.25
N SER A 195 27.00 0.48 -6.48
CA SER A 195 28.23 0.61 -7.27
C SER A 195 28.45 2.05 -7.71
N PRO A 196 29.65 2.43 -8.21
CA PRO A 196 29.83 3.76 -8.76
C PRO A 196 28.94 4.10 -9.97
N SER A 197 28.39 3.08 -10.65
CA SER A 197 27.65 3.23 -11.91
C SER A 197 26.13 3.16 -11.74
N ASP A 198 25.63 3.06 -10.52
CA ASP A 198 24.18 3.09 -10.23
C ASP A 198 23.84 4.21 -9.26
N LEU A 199 22.62 4.72 -9.32
CA LEU A 199 22.07 5.72 -8.40
C LEU A 199 20.56 5.57 -8.29
N VAL A 200 20.05 5.56 -7.07
CA VAL A 200 18.63 5.75 -6.79
C VAL A 200 18.42 6.94 -5.88
N VAL A 201 17.48 7.82 -6.23
CA VAL A 201 17.03 8.94 -5.38
C VAL A 201 15.54 8.78 -5.17
N VAL A 202 15.12 8.61 -3.92
CA VAL A 202 13.74 8.29 -3.56
C VAL A 202 13.04 9.52 -3.00
N GLY A 203 11.91 9.89 -3.57
CA GLY A 203 11.00 10.91 -3.07
C GLY A 203 9.66 10.34 -2.62
N TRP A 204 8.74 11.23 -2.26
CA TRP A 204 7.38 10.86 -1.84
C TRP A 204 6.57 10.24 -2.99
N ASN A 205 6.44 10.94 -4.13
CA ASN A 205 5.61 10.52 -5.26
C ASN A 205 6.44 9.99 -6.43
N ALA A 206 7.76 10.17 -6.41
CA ALA A 206 8.60 9.74 -7.52
C ALA A 206 10.00 9.34 -7.05
N ALA A 207 10.65 8.51 -7.88
CA ALA A 207 12.06 8.18 -7.75
C ALA A 207 12.80 8.39 -9.08
N PHE A 208 14.06 8.75 -8.97
CA PHE A 208 15.01 8.71 -10.07
C PHE A 208 15.90 7.47 -9.90
N VAL A 209 16.01 6.67 -10.94
CA VAL A 209 16.84 5.45 -10.96
C VAL A 209 17.77 5.49 -12.15
N TYR A 210 19.08 5.45 -11.91
CA TYR A 210 20.11 5.29 -12.93
C TYR A 210 20.76 3.94 -12.74
N ASP A 211 20.49 3.01 -13.65
CA ASP A 211 21.05 1.66 -13.67
C ASP A 211 20.65 0.97 -14.98
N THR A 212 21.29 -0.15 -15.27
CA THR A 212 20.88 -1.05 -16.35
C THR A 212 19.47 -1.60 -16.10
N MET A 213 18.82 -2.13 -17.15
CA MET A 213 17.48 -2.75 -17.02
C MET A 213 17.49 -3.88 -15.96
N ALA A 214 18.52 -4.73 -15.99
CA ALA A 214 18.63 -5.86 -15.04
C ALA A 214 18.96 -5.38 -13.61
N GLY A 215 19.82 -4.37 -13.46
CA GLY A 215 20.20 -3.80 -12.17
C GLY A 215 19.03 -3.08 -11.47
N ALA A 216 18.25 -2.32 -12.24
CA ALA A 216 17.11 -1.57 -11.72
C ALA A 216 15.91 -2.44 -11.33
N ALA A 217 15.78 -3.66 -11.82
CA ALA A 217 14.59 -4.50 -11.65
C ALA A 217 14.20 -4.68 -10.17
N THR A 218 15.15 -5.04 -9.31
CA THR A 218 14.92 -5.17 -7.87
C THR A 218 14.56 -3.83 -7.21
N THR A 219 15.23 -2.75 -7.60
CA THR A 219 14.94 -1.39 -7.10
C THR A 219 13.51 -0.99 -7.41
N ILE A 220 13.07 -1.15 -8.66
CA ILE A 220 11.71 -0.84 -9.12
C ILE A 220 10.68 -1.65 -8.34
N GLN A 221 10.91 -2.95 -8.18
CA GLN A 221 10.04 -3.85 -7.43
C GLN A 221 9.91 -3.45 -5.95
N LEU A 222 11.01 -3.03 -5.30
CA LEU A 222 10.98 -2.56 -3.92
C LEU A 222 10.24 -1.24 -3.75
N LEU A 223 10.36 -0.31 -4.71
CA LEU A 223 9.61 0.94 -4.74
C LEU A 223 8.10 0.67 -4.89
N GLU A 224 7.71 -0.20 -5.81
CA GLU A 224 6.33 -0.62 -6.01
C GLU A 224 5.76 -1.28 -4.75
N TYR A 225 6.54 -2.17 -4.13
CA TYR A 225 6.14 -2.85 -2.90
C TYR A 225 5.97 -1.90 -1.72
N ALA A 226 6.85 -0.89 -1.55
CA ALA A 226 6.69 0.12 -0.52
C ALA A 226 5.38 0.92 -0.67
N ASN A 227 5.00 1.25 -1.91
CA ASN A 227 3.75 1.94 -2.21
C ASN A 227 2.52 1.04 -2.00
N SER A 228 2.60 -0.24 -2.33
CA SER A 228 1.50 -1.18 -2.06
C SER A 228 1.26 -1.34 -0.56
N GLN A 229 2.31 -1.36 0.26
CA GLN A 229 2.17 -1.39 1.72
C GLN A 229 1.58 -0.09 2.29
N LEU A 230 2.00 1.07 1.76
CA LEU A 230 1.38 2.33 2.13
C LEU A 230 -0.12 2.28 1.91
N LEU A 231 -0.55 1.81 0.73
CA LEU A 231 -1.96 1.70 0.36
C LEU A 231 -2.74 0.80 1.34
N GLU A 232 -2.19 -0.35 1.72
CA GLU A 232 -2.76 -1.25 2.71
C GLU A 232 -2.93 -0.57 4.07
N PHE A 233 -1.89 0.07 4.61
CA PHE A 233 -1.99 0.76 5.90
C PHE A 233 -2.97 1.94 5.85
N ARG A 234 -3.09 2.65 4.73
CA ARG A 234 -4.11 3.69 4.53
C ARG A 234 -5.52 3.10 4.58
N HIS A 235 -5.72 1.93 3.94
CA HIS A 235 -7.00 1.24 4.00
C HIS A 235 -7.39 0.88 5.43
N TYR A 236 -6.48 0.25 6.19
CA TYR A 236 -6.76 -0.12 7.59
C TYR A 236 -7.00 1.10 8.47
N ASP A 237 -6.27 2.19 8.24
CA ASP A 237 -6.50 3.45 8.93
C ASP A 237 -7.92 3.98 8.71
N GLU A 238 -8.43 3.95 7.48
CA GLU A 238 -9.80 4.36 7.16
C GLU A 238 -10.86 3.41 7.75
N VAL A 239 -10.65 2.09 7.64
CA VAL A 239 -11.56 1.10 8.18
C VAL A 239 -11.66 1.23 9.69
N LEU A 240 -10.53 1.29 10.40
CA LEU A 240 -10.49 1.49 11.86
C LEU A 240 -11.15 2.81 12.27
N THR A 241 -10.89 3.90 11.56
CA THR A 241 -11.53 5.20 11.82
C THR A 241 -13.04 5.12 11.74
N ARG A 242 -13.57 4.48 10.71
CA ARG A 242 -15.01 4.32 10.48
C ARG A 242 -15.66 3.47 11.57
N GLU A 243 -15.05 2.34 11.93
CA GLU A 243 -15.58 1.44 12.95
C GLU A 243 -15.50 2.06 14.36
N LEU A 244 -14.39 2.70 14.72
CA LEU A 244 -14.26 3.42 15.99
C LEU A 244 -15.31 4.53 16.12
N LYS A 245 -15.54 5.33 15.06
CA LYS A 245 -16.61 6.32 15.03
C LYS A 245 -17.98 5.69 15.27
N GLY A 246 -18.25 4.51 14.69
CA GLY A 246 -19.49 3.78 14.90
C GLY A 246 -19.67 3.32 16.36
N VAL A 247 -18.58 2.88 17.01
CA VAL A 247 -18.57 2.50 18.44
C VAL A 247 -18.85 3.73 19.33
N TYR A 248 -18.14 4.85 19.13
CA TYR A 248 -18.36 6.08 19.90
C TYR A 248 -19.81 6.57 19.80
N LEU A 249 -20.39 6.62 18.60
CA LEU A 249 -21.79 6.98 18.40
C LEU A 249 -22.77 6.00 19.08
N SER A 250 -22.37 4.73 19.23
CA SER A 250 -23.19 3.73 19.91
C SER A 250 -23.14 3.89 21.43
N LEU A 251 -22.00 4.33 21.98
CA LEU A 251 -21.83 4.63 23.41
C LEU A 251 -22.59 5.90 23.81
N GLU A 252 -22.65 6.93 22.97
CA GLU A 252 -23.37 8.17 23.24
C GLU A 252 -24.90 8.02 23.29
N LYS A 253 -25.47 7.04 22.56
CA LYS A 253 -26.93 6.90 22.36
C LYS A 253 -27.70 6.24 23.53
N GLY A 254 -27.09 6.08 24.72
CA GLY A 254 -27.81 5.79 25.97
C GLY A 254 -27.83 4.33 26.41
N THR A 255 -28.55 4.06 27.57
CA THR A 255 -28.47 2.84 28.40
C THR A 255 -29.61 1.83 28.19
N GLY A 256 -30.45 1.96 27.16
CA GLY A 256 -31.60 1.08 26.92
C GLY A 256 -31.22 -0.33 26.40
N PHE A 257 -32.17 -1.27 26.42
CA PHE A 257 -32.00 -2.65 25.94
C PHE A 257 -31.49 -2.70 24.47
N LEU A 258 -32.04 -1.87 23.61
CA LEU A 258 -31.60 -1.75 22.22
C LEU A 258 -30.17 -1.20 22.08
N ALA A 259 -29.75 -0.31 22.98
CA ALA A 259 -28.39 0.21 23.02
C ALA A 259 -27.40 -0.88 23.39
N ARG A 260 -27.73 -1.73 24.38
CA ARG A 260 -26.90 -2.89 24.76
C ARG A 260 -26.74 -3.89 23.63
N TRP A 261 -27.79 -4.18 22.87
CA TRP A 261 -27.70 -5.08 21.72
C TRP A 261 -26.85 -4.51 20.59
N ARG A 262 -26.96 -3.20 20.32
CA ARG A 262 -26.08 -2.50 19.36
C ARG A 262 -24.64 -2.52 19.80
N LEU A 263 -24.38 -2.30 21.08
CA LEU A 263 -23.04 -2.32 21.65
C LEU A 263 -22.40 -3.71 21.56
N ALA A 264 -23.14 -4.77 21.86
CA ALA A 264 -22.67 -6.15 21.70
C ALA A 264 -22.30 -6.48 20.25
N ARG A 265 -23.11 -5.99 19.29
CA ARG A 265 -22.86 -6.19 17.86
C ARG A 265 -21.66 -5.37 17.37
N ALA A 266 -21.47 -4.15 17.89
CA ALA A 266 -20.32 -3.31 17.60
C ALA A 266 -19.04 -3.93 18.18
N SER A 267 -19.10 -4.46 19.42
CA SER A 267 -18.00 -5.18 20.06
C SER A 267 -17.55 -6.41 19.26
N ALA A 268 -18.50 -7.23 18.80
CA ALA A 268 -18.18 -8.40 17.99
C ALA A 268 -17.49 -8.02 16.65
N ARG A 269 -18.00 -6.97 15.98
CA ARG A 269 -17.37 -6.47 14.74
C ARG A 269 -15.97 -5.91 14.99
N LEU A 270 -15.80 -5.16 16.07
CA LEU A 270 -14.50 -4.60 16.43
C LEU A 270 -13.47 -5.70 16.72
N HIS A 271 -13.88 -6.77 17.40
CA HIS A 271 -13.02 -7.92 17.67
C HIS A 271 -12.58 -8.63 16.40
N THR A 272 -13.51 -8.89 15.46
CA THR A 272 -13.15 -9.49 14.15
C THR A 272 -12.18 -8.59 13.39
N LEU A 273 -12.44 -7.29 13.35
CA LEU A 273 -11.56 -6.32 12.67
C LEU A 273 -10.16 -6.28 13.30
N LEU A 274 -10.06 -6.33 14.63
CA LEU A 274 -8.76 -6.40 15.32
C LEU A 274 -7.94 -7.61 14.87
N LEU A 275 -8.58 -8.78 14.77
CA LEU A 275 -7.92 -10.00 14.30
C LEU A 275 -7.48 -9.86 12.82
N ASP A 276 -8.40 -9.41 11.95
CA ASP A 276 -8.12 -9.25 10.52
C ASP A 276 -6.95 -8.28 10.27
N VAL A 277 -6.99 -7.09 10.88
CA VAL A 277 -5.93 -6.07 10.70
C VAL A 277 -4.60 -6.53 11.30
N THR A 278 -4.62 -7.24 12.44
CA THR A 278 -3.39 -7.78 13.05
C THR A 278 -2.74 -8.81 12.14
N GLU A 279 -3.53 -9.77 11.60
CA GLU A 279 -3.02 -10.79 10.67
C GLU A 279 -2.40 -10.16 9.42
N LEU A 280 -3.07 -9.17 8.83
CA LEU A 280 -2.60 -8.50 7.62
C LEU A 280 -1.35 -7.65 7.88
N THR A 281 -1.26 -7.00 9.05
CA THR A 281 -0.04 -6.28 9.46
C THR A 281 1.15 -7.24 9.60
N GLU A 282 0.92 -8.43 10.16
CA GLU A 282 1.95 -9.47 10.26
C GLU A 282 2.39 -9.99 8.89
N ARG A 283 1.46 -10.17 7.93
CA ARG A 283 1.79 -10.56 6.55
C ARG A 283 2.66 -9.51 5.88
N ALA A 284 2.31 -8.23 6.00
CA ALA A 284 3.10 -7.12 5.45
C ALA A 284 4.52 -7.08 6.05
N ASP A 285 4.66 -7.26 7.36
CA ASP A 285 5.96 -7.29 8.04
C ASP A 285 6.80 -8.53 7.66
N ASN A 286 6.16 -9.68 7.45
CA ASN A 286 6.84 -10.93 7.11
C ASN A 286 7.42 -10.90 5.70
N ALA A 287 6.77 -10.25 4.74
CA ALA A 287 7.28 -10.11 3.38
C ALA A 287 8.66 -9.42 3.32
N ILE A 288 8.98 -8.58 4.30
CA ILE A 288 10.29 -7.87 4.42
C ILE A 288 11.40 -8.79 4.98
N LYS A 289 11.06 -9.80 5.76
CA LYS A 289 12.05 -10.69 6.42
C LYS A 289 12.86 -11.54 5.44
N PHE A 290 12.42 -11.65 4.20
CA PHE A 290 13.07 -12.44 3.14
C PHE A 290 14.11 -11.67 2.33
N LEU A 291 14.39 -10.40 2.66
CA LEU A 291 15.46 -9.63 2.05
C LEU A 291 16.80 -10.14 2.58
N SER A 292 17.44 -11.06 1.85
CA SER A 292 18.76 -11.60 2.22
C SER A 292 19.92 -10.63 1.91
N ASP A 293 19.66 -9.57 1.13
CA ASP A 293 20.64 -8.56 0.77
C ASP A 293 20.50 -7.28 1.62
N MET A 294 21.59 -6.87 2.25
CA MET A 294 21.66 -5.68 3.08
C MET A 294 21.38 -4.38 2.32
N PHE A 295 21.74 -4.31 1.03
CA PHE A 295 21.48 -3.14 0.20
C PHE A 295 19.98 -3.01 -0.09
N SER A 296 19.35 -4.07 -0.57
CA SER A 296 17.90 -4.14 -0.84
C SER A 296 17.08 -3.85 0.41
N ALA A 297 17.49 -4.36 1.59
CA ALA A 297 16.83 -4.09 2.85
C ALA A 297 16.94 -2.62 3.28
N ARG A 298 18.08 -1.94 3.02
CA ARG A 298 18.24 -0.51 3.27
C ARG A 298 17.43 0.33 2.29
N LEU A 299 17.44 -0.06 1.01
CA LEU A 299 16.68 0.63 -0.02
C LEU A 299 15.19 0.56 0.25
N TYR A 300 14.68 -0.64 0.59
CA TYR A 300 13.28 -0.79 0.99
C TYR A 300 12.92 0.11 2.19
N ARG A 301 13.75 0.12 3.25
CA ARG A 301 13.50 0.98 4.42
C ARG A 301 13.50 2.47 4.06
N LEU A 302 14.40 2.89 3.16
CA LEU A 302 14.42 4.26 2.65
C LEU A 302 13.13 4.57 1.88
N ALA A 303 12.73 3.70 0.96
CA ALA A 303 11.51 3.84 0.17
C ALA A 303 10.28 3.91 1.08
N ALA A 304 10.10 2.93 1.97
CA ALA A 304 9.00 2.87 2.91
C ALA A 304 8.92 4.13 3.81
N ALA A 305 10.08 4.62 4.29
CA ALA A 305 10.12 5.85 5.09
C ALA A 305 9.72 7.08 4.28
N LYS A 306 10.14 7.17 3.01
CA LYS A 306 9.86 8.32 2.16
C LYS A 306 8.40 8.38 1.70
N VAL A 307 7.79 7.24 1.39
CA VAL A 307 6.36 7.20 1.04
C VAL A 307 5.43 7.25 2.26
N GLY A 308 5.94 7.13 3.49
CA GLY A 308 5.18 7.31 4.73
C GLY A 308 4.62 6.01 5.35
N VAL A 309 5.09 4.83 4.95
CA VAL A 309 4.65 3.54 5.53
C VAL A 309 4.75 3.51 7.06
N PRO A 310 5.87 3.93 7.70
CA PRO A 310 5.98 3.91 9.15
C PRO A 310 4.94 4.80 9.85
N ASP A 311 4.59 5.93 9.26
CA ASP A 311 3.63 6.87 9.84
C ASP A 311 2.22 6.27 9.86
N TYR A 312 1.77 5.71 8.74
CA TYR A 312 0.47 5.02 8.67
C TYR A 312 0.44 3.75 9.51
N LYS A 313 1.52 2.98 9.55
CA LYS A 313 1.64 1.82 10.44
C LYS A 313 1.46 2.22 11.90
N ASN A 314 2.09 3.31 12.34
CA ASN A 314 1.94 3.83 13.70
C ASN A 314 0.50 4.30 13.97
N LEU A 315 -0.15 4.98 13.00
CA LEU A 315 -1.56 5.38 13.12
C LEU A 315 -2.48 4.17 13.26
N VAL A 316 -2.28 3.14 12.45
CA VAL A 316 -3.03 1.89 12.53
C VAL A 316 -2.83 1.24 13.91
N GLN A 317 -1.58 1.14 14.40
CA GLN A 317 -1.30 0.56 15.70
C GLN A 317 -1.99 1.32 16.84
N GLN A 318 -1.91 2.66 16.86
CA GLN A 318 -2.61 3.48 17.86
C GLN A 318 -4.12 3.27 17.85
N LYS A 319 -4.71 3.10 16.66
CA LYS A 319 -6.14 2.81 16.52
C LYS A 319 -6.50 1.40 16.95
N LEU A 320 -5.63 0.42 16.70
CA LEU A 320 -5.78 -0.95 17.21
C LEU A 320 -5.77 -0.96 18.73
N ASP A 321 -4.82 -0.28 19.36
CA ASP A 321 -4.74 -0.16 20.84
C ASP A 321 -6.00 0.52 21.39
N THR A 322 -6.49 1.55 20.74
CA THR A 322 -7.75 2.23 21.09
C THR A 322 -8.94 1.29 20.96
N ALA A 323 -9.01 0.53 19.88
CA ALA A 323 -10.07 -0.43 19.61
C ALA A 323 -10.08 -1.56 20.63
N GLU A 324 -8.89 -2.07 21.02
CA GLU A 324 -8.75 -3.08 22.07
C GLU A 324 -9.23 -2.58 23.44
N ASN A 325 -8.85 -1.36 23.81
CA ASN A 325 -9.29 -0.74 25.05
C ASN A 325 -10.82 -0.52 25.08
N LEU A 326 -11.38 -0.05 23.98
CA LEU A 326 -12.84 0.09 23.83
C LEU A 326 -13.55 -1.26 23.90
N TYR A 327 -12.99 -2.29 23.25
CA TYR A 327 -13.53 -3.65 23.32
C TYR A 327 -13.57 -4.16 24.78
N LYS A 328 -12.46 -4.06 25.52
CA LYS A 328 -12.37 -4.41 26.93
C LYS A 328 -13.42 -3.67 27.75
N PHE A 329 -13.52 -2.36 27.60
CA PHE A 329 -14.52 -1.53 28.27
C PHE A 329 -15.96 -1.99 27.97
N MET A 330 -16.27 -2.28 26.70
CA MET A 330 -17.60 -2.76 26.32
C MET A 330 -17.95 -4.12 26.93
N VAL A 331 -16.97 -5.05 26.99
CA VAL A 331 -17.14 -6.36 27.62
C VAL A 331 -17.39 -6.22 29.12
N GLU A 332 -16.64 -5.38 29.82
CA GLU A 332 -16.84 -5.10 31.25
C GLU A 332 -18.24 -4.50 31.53
N GLN A 333 -18.67 -3.53 30.77
CA GLN A 333 -20.02 -2.95 30.85
C GLN A 333 -21.11 -4.00 30.63
N PHE A 334 -20.88 -4.95 29.75
CA PHE A 334 -21.83 -6.04 29.50
C PHE A 334 -21.91 -6.99 30.68
N HIS A 335 -20.79 -7.35 31.31
CA HIS A 335 -20.74 -8.20 32.48
C HIS A 335 -21.40 -7.55 33.71
N GLN A 336 -21.13 -6.27 33.96
CA GLN A 336 -21.78 -5.52 35.04
C GLN A 336 -23.32 -5.46 34.87
N GLY A 337 -23.77 -5.26 33.62
CA GLY A 337 -25.21 -5.25 33.32
C GLY A 337 -25.90 -6.60 33.56
N ARG A 338 -25.22 -7.71 33.32
CA ARG A 338 -25.76 -9.06 33.62
C ARG A 338 -25.83 -9.32 35.12
N ALA A 339 -24.81 -8.93 35.88
CA ALA A 339 -24.82 -9.06 37.33
C ALA A 339 -26.00 -8.30 37.94
N PHE A 340 -26.22 -7.06 37.54
CA PHE A 340 -27.36 -6.26 38.01
C PHE A 340 -28.73 -6.88 37.70
N VAL A 341 -28.91 -7.46 36.48
CA VAL A 341 -30.15 -8.16 36.11
C VAL A 341 -30.38 -9.42 36.99
N LEU A 342 -29.33 -10.16 37.27
CA LEU A 342 -29.41 -11.34 38.18
C LEU A 342 -29.75 -10.93 39.61
N GLU A 343 -29.12 -9.89 40.14
CA GLU A 343 -29.44 -9.32 41.47
C GLU A 343 -30.90 -8.86 41.54
N LEU A 344 -31.37 -8.15 40.51
CA LEU A 344 -32.78 -7.70 40.44
C LEU A 344 -33.75 -8.90 40.40
N LEU A 345 -33.42 -9.96 39.66
CA LEU A 345 -34.20 -11.18 39.57
C LEU A 345 -34.28 -11.88 40.96
N VAL A 346 -33.16 -11.96 41.65
CA VAL A 346 -33.11 -12.53 43.02
C VAL A 346 -33.98 -11.70 43.97
N VAL A 347 -33.90 -10.37 43.93
CA VAL A 347 -34.74 -9.48 44.75
C VAL A 347 -36.23 -9.68 44.41
N ILE A 348 -36.61 -9.80 43.15
CA ILE A 348 -38.01 -10.06 42.75
C ILE A 348 -38.48 -11.40 43.29
N ILE A 349 -37.68 -12.46 43.20
CA ILE A 349 -38.03 -13.78 43.74
C ILE A 349 -38.22 -13.70 45.25
N LEU A 350 -37.32 -13.02 45.98
CA LEU A 350 -37.45 -12.83 47.42
C LEU A 350 -38.73 -12.05 47.81
N ILE A 351 -39.10 -11.04 47.03
CA ILE A 351 -40.35 -10.29 47.24
C ILE A 351 -41.56 -11.18 47.01
N ILE A 352 -41.53 -12.00 45.95
CA ILE A 352 -42.63 -12.96 45.68
C ILE A 352 -42.75 -13.97 46.79
N ASP A 353 -41.65 -14.55 47.26
CA ASP A 353 -41.63 -15.49 48.37
C ASP A 353 -42.17 -14.86 49.67
N LEU A 354 -41.77 -13.62 49.94
CA LEU A 354 -42.27 -12.87 51.10
C LEU A 354 -43.79 -12.66 51.04
N ILE A 355 -44.33 -12.31 49.87
CA ILE A 355 -45.77 -12.14 49.65
C ILE A 355 -46.52 -13.46 49.87
N PHE A 356 -45.98 -14.59 49.38
CA PHE A 356 -46.56 -15.92 49.63
C PHE A 356 -46.56 -16.30 51.11
N LEU A 357 -45.46 -15.96 51.78
CA LEU A 357 -45.33 -16.25 53.22
C LEU A 357 -46.36 -15.47 54.06
N PHE A 358 -46.63 -14.21 53.69
CA PHE A 358 -47.67 -13.40 54.39
C PHE A 358 -49.08 -13.79 54.00
N ARG A 359 -49.35 -14.28 52.78
CA ARG A 359 -50.69 -14.77 52.38
C ARG A 359 -51.00 -16.17 52.86
N GLY A 360 -49.99 -17.01 53.12
CA GLY A 360 -50.18 -18.36 53.62
C GLY A 360 -50.37 -18.48 55.14
N LYS A 361 -50.46 -17.33 55.86
CA LYS A 361 -50.71 -17.27 57.29
C LYS A 361 -52.06 -16.60 57.63
N GLY A 362 -53.01 -16.55 56.70
CA GLY A 362 -54.37 -16.10 56.93
C GLY A 362 -55.37 -17.21 56.79
#